data_422a30099bbf933e03972e721bed4d9b
#
_entry.id   422a30099bbf933e03972e721bed4d9b
#
_cell.length_a   1.000
_cell.length_b   1.000
_cell.length_c   1.000
_cell.angle_alpha   90.00
_cell.angle_beta   90.00
_cell.angle_gamma   90.00
#
_symmetry.space_group_name_H-M   'P 1'
#
loop_
_entity.id
_entity.type
_entity.pdbx_description
1 polymer ?
#
loop_
_entity_poly.entity_id
_entity_poly.type
_entity_poly.pdbx_seq_one_letter_code
_entity_poly.pdbx_strand_id
1 'polypeptide(L)'
;MAKVVGIDLGTTNSVVAVLEGGEPVVIPTAEGGRLCPSVVGFTKTGERLIGAPAKRQAIVNPENTIFSIKRFMGRRYDEVEEERKRVPYKVVADAKGDAAVYIPAVDKTYRPEEISAMILQKLKADAEAYLGEPVTAAVITVPAYFNDAQRTATKNAGEIAGLKVLRIINEPTAAALAYGLDKKSNETILVFDLGGGTFDVSILEVGDGVFEVKATAGDTHLGGDDFDQRIVDYLADEFKREHGIDLRQDRQALQRLKEAAERAKIELSSVTTTTINLPFITADASGPKHLDMTLTRAKFEELCADLFERLKGPMFRALEDAGLKPTDIDEVILVGGSTRIPKVQEMVRQITG
;
A
#
# COMPACT_ATOMS: atom_id res chain seq x y z
N MET A 1 -1.57 32.64 -2.37
CA MET A 1 -0.71 32.04 -1.33
C MET A 1 -0.44 30.57 -1.69
N ALA A 2 0.80 30.13 -1.48
CA ALA A 2 1.16 28.73 -1.70
C ALA A 2 0.43 27.81 -0.71
N LYS A 3 0.01 26.64 -1.18
CA LYS A 3 -0.74 25.68 -0.37
C LYS A 3 0.18 24.67 0.31
N VAL A 4 -0.30 24.17 1.45
CA VAL A 4 0.29 23.06 2.18
C VAL A 4 -0.60 21.84 1.99
N VAL A 5 0.00 20.70 1.69
CA VAL A 5 -0.73 19.43 1.52
C VAL A 5 -0.32 18.41 2.56
N GLY A 6 -1.21 17.48 2.84
CA GLY A 6 -0.90 16.27 3.60
C GLY A 6 -0.65 15.11 2.64
N ILE A 7 0.41 14.34 2.89
CA ILE A 7 0.77 13.21 2.05
C ILE A 7 0.92 11.97 2.90
N ASP A 8 0.20 10.91 2.50
CA ASP A 8 0.44 9.55 2.97
C ASP A 8 1.28 8.85 1.91
N LEU A 9 2.58 8.70 2.19
CA LEU A 9 3.50 8.00 1.30
C LEU A 9 3.54 6.53 1.71
N GLY A 10 2.60 5.76 1.18
CA GLY A 10 2.44 4.35 1.54
C GLY A 10 3.39 3.42 0.79
N THR A 11 3.55 2.21 1.29
CA THR A 11 4.36 1.16 0.64
C THR A 11 3.77 0.80 -0.72
N THR A 12 2.46 0.64 -0.79
CA THR A 12 1.73 0.22 -2.01
C THR A 12 1.06 1.38 -2.71
N ASN A 13 0.39 2.26 -1.98
CA ASN A 13 -0.33 3.40 -2.52
C ASN A 13 -0.03 4.66 -1.73
N SER A 14 -0.09 5.79 -2.41
CA SER A 14 0.10 7.11 -1.82
C SER A 14 -1.12 7.99 -2.07
N VAL A 15 -1.34 8.94 -1.17
CA VAL A 15 -2.49 9.85 -1.22
C VAL A 15 -2.03 11.25 -0.88
N VAL A 16 -2.60 12.24 -1.55
CA VAL A 16 -2.41 13.65 -1.23
C VAL A 16 -3.76 14.29 -0.91
N ALA A 17 -3.77 15.11 0.12
CA ALA A 17 -4.97 15.79 0.59
C ALA A 17 -4.68 17.24 0.92
N VAL A 18 -5.72 18.08 0.90
CA VAL A 18 -5.64 19.50 1.21
C VAL A 18 -6.86 19.90 2.05
N LEU A 19 -6.73 20.99 2.80
CA LEU A 19 -7.87 21.59 3.49
C LEU A 19 -8.57 22.57 2.55
N GLU A 20 -9.86 22.34 2.31
CA GLU A 20 -10.73 23.26 1.56
C GLU A 20 -11.88 23.66 2.48
N GLY A 21 -11.98 24.96 2.77
CA GLY A 21 -13.01 25.47 3.67
C GLY A 21 -12.96 24.85 5.06
N GLY A 22 -11.77 24.48 5.54
CA GLY A 22 -11.58 23.83 6.82
C GLY A 22 -11.79 22.31 6.82
N GLU A 23 -12.22 21.74 5.69
CA GLU A 23 -12.46 20.30 5.56
C GLU A 23 -11.36 19.63 4.76
N PRO A 24 -10.87 18.45 5.17
CA PRO A 24 -9.87 17.71 4.40
C PRO A 24 -10.50 17.10 3.14
N VAL A 25 -9.84 17.28 2.02
CA VAL A 25 -10.27 16.74 0.72
C VAL A 25 -9.11 15.97 0.12
N VAL A 26 -9.35 14.71 -0.22
CA VAL A 26 -8.39 13.89 -0.96
C VAL A 26 -8.38 14.35 -2.40
N ILE A 27 -7.20 14.69 -2.90
CA ILE A 27 -7.03 15.20 -4.27
C ILE A 27 -7.01 14.02 -5.23
N PRO A 28 -7.86 14.03 -6.28
CA PRO A 28 -7.81 12.99 -7.30
C PRO A 28 -6.52 13.06 -8.12
N THR A 29 -6.04 11.90 -8.56
CA THR A 29 -4.88 11.81 -9.44
C THR A 29 -5.27 12.22 -10.86
N ALA A 30 -4.28 12.53 -11.68
CA ALA A 30 -4.50 12.81 -13.11
C ALA A 30 -5.17 11.65 -13.85
N GLU A 31 -5.00 10.42 -13.36
CA GLU A 31 -5.61 9.21 -13.91
C GLU A 31 -7.04 8.96 -13.42
N GLY A 32 -7.55 9.80 -12.52
CA GLY A 32 -8.94 9.81 -12.08
C GLY A 32 -9.25 9.14 -10.75
N GLY A 33 -8.31 8.41 -10.17
CA GLY A 33 -8.49 7.77 -8.87
C GLY A 33 -8.01 8.65 -7.73
N ARG A 34 -8.27 8.25 -6.49
CA ARG A 34 -7.78 8.93 -5.29
C ARG A 34 -6.48 8.34 -4.77
N LEU A 35 -6.17 7.10 -5.15
CA LEU A 35 -4.93 6.43 -4.78
C LEU A 35 -3.95 6.50 -5.94
N CYS A 36 -2.72 6.88 -5.63
CA CYS A 36 -1.61 6.81 -6.57
C CYS A 36 -0.76 5.60 -6.20
N PRO A 37 -0.66 4.58 -7.05
CA PRO A 37 0.26 3.48 -6.77
C PRO A 37 1.67 3.99 -6.53
N SER A 38 2.33 3.52 -5.48
CA SER A 38 3.69 3.91 -5.12
C SER A 38 4.70 3.16 -5.99
N VAL A 39 4.58 3.35 -7.31
CA VAL A 39 5.34 2.63 -8.33
C VAL A 39 5.97 3.63 -9.29
N VAL A 40 7.26 3.42 -9.59
CA VAL A 40 8.00 4.19 -10.60
C VAL A 40 8.54 3.21 -11.61
N GLY A 41 8.23 3.42 -12.88
CA GLY A 41 8.67 2.57 -13.97
C GLY A 41 9.41 3.35 -15.02
N PHE A 42 10.27 2.66 -15.76
CA PHE A 42 10.98 3.21 -16.90
C PHE A 42 10.70 2.31 -18.11
N THR A 43 10.22 2.89 -19.20
CA THR A 43 10.02 2.14 -20.43
C THR A 43 11.38 1.73 -21.00
N LYS A 44 11.39 0.81 -21.95
CA LYS A 44 12.62 0.36 -22.61
C LYS A 44 13.34 1.50 -23.34
N THR A 45 12.63 2.57 -23.67
CA THR A 45 13.19 3.78 -24.29
C THR A 45 13.61 4.84 -23.27
N GLY A 46 13.47 4.54 -21.98
CA GLY A 46 13.91 5.43 -20.89
C GLY A 46 12.87 6.44 -20.42
N GLU A 47 11.64 6.37 -20.91
CA GLU A 47 10.57 7.24 -20.45
C GLU A 47 10.14 6.85 -19.01
N ARG A 48 10.00 7.85 -18.14
CA ARG A 48 9.62 7.64 -16.75
C ARG A 48 8.09 7.62 -16.62
N LEU A 49 7.58 6.58 -15.93
CA LEU A 49 6.17 6.44 -15.58
C LEU A 49 6.03 6.41 -14.07
N ILE A 50 5.00 7.06 -13.53
CA ILE A 50 4.75 7.09 -12.08
C ILE A 50 3.28 6.80 -11.82
N GLY A 51 3.00 5.96 -10.83
CA GLY A 51 1.65 5.62 -10.42
C GLY A 51 1.03 4.53 -11.28
N ALA A 52 -0.24 4.69 -11.64
CA ALA A 52 -1.00 3.67 -12.38
C ALA A 52 -0.33 3.21 -13.69
N PRO A 53 0.21 4.10 -14.54
CA PRO A 53 0.91 3.65 -15.74
C PRO A 53 2.12 2.77 -15.43
N ALA A 54 2.87 3.09 -14.38
CA ALA A 54 4.02 2.28 -13.96
C ALA A 54 3.56 0.91 -13.44
N LYS A 55 2.51 0.87 -12.64
CA LYS A 55 1.95 -0.38 -12.11
C LYS A 55 1.52 -1.31 -13.24
N ARG A 56 0.93 -0.77 -14.30
CA ARG A 56 0.45 -1.56 -15.45
C ARG A 56 1.57 -2.29 -16.19
N GLN A 57 2.80 -1.80 -16.16
CA GLN A 57 3.93 -2.47 -16.82
C GLN A 57 4.73 -3.39 -15.88
N ALA A 58 4.38 -3.45 -14.59
CA ALA A 58 5.22 -4.12 -13.56
C ALA A 58 5.57 -5.56 -13.91
N ILE A 59 4.63 -6.34 -14.42
CA ILE A 59 4.85 -7.76 -14.72
C ILE A 59 5.60 -7.95 -16.04
N VAL A 60 5.33 -7.10 -17.02
CA VAL A 60 5.95 -7.23 -18.37
C VAL A 60 7.31 -6.56 -18.47
N ASN A 61 7.65 -5.67 -17.53
CA ASN A 61 8.94 -4.96 -17.50
C ASN A 61 9.45 -4.87 -16.05
N PRO A 62 9.63 -6.03 -15.37
CA PRO A 62 9.89 -6.05 -13.93
C PRO A 62 11.23 -5.45 -13.52
N GLU A 63 12.28 -5.59 -14.35
CA GLU A 63 13.60 -5.06 -14.02
C GLU A 63 13.68 -3.53 -14.04
N ASN A 64 12.72 -2.87 -14.65
CA ASN A 64 12.66 -1.40 -14.77
C ASN A 64 11.46 -0.80 -14.02
N THR A 65 10.80 -1.58 -13.16
CA THR A 65 9.62 -1.13 -12.42
C THR A 65 9.87 -1.28 -10.93
N ILE A 66 9.94 -0.15 -10.24
CA ILE A 66 10.26 -0.09 -8.82
C ILE A 66 8.97 0.08 -8.03
N PHE A 67 8.72 -0.84 -7.11
CA PHE A 67 7.60 -0.80 -6.17
C PHE A 67 8.10 -1.14 -4.77
N SER A 68 7.31 -0.82 -3.76
CA SER A 68 7.66 -1.06 -2.34
C SER A 68 9.00 -0.44 -1.94
N ILE A 69 9.36 0.68 -2.55
CA ILE A 69 10.64 1.36 -2.26
C ILE A 69 10.74 1.81 -0.80
N LYS A 70 9.61 2.03 -0.16
CA LYS A 70 9.54 2.41 1.26
C LYS A 70 10.26 1.39 2.16
N ARG A 71 10.32 0.12 1.76
CA ARG A 71 11.00 -0.94 2.50
C ARG A 71 12.52 -0.74 2.56
N PHE A 72 13.07 0.07 1.66
CA PHE A 72 14.51 0.36 1.55
C PHE A 72 14.87 1.75 2.07
N MET A 73 13.87 2.57 2.42
CA MET A 73 14.08 3.94 2.90
C MET A 73 14.93 3.96 4.18
N GLY A 74 16.03 4.70 4.15
CA GLY A 74 16.89 4.85 5.32
C GLY A 74 17.57 3.56 5.77
N ARG A 75 17.67 2.56 4.90
CA ARG A 75 18.22 1.24 5.22
C ARG A 75 19.54 1.00 4.50
N ARG A 76 20.43 0.27 5.16
CA ARG A 76 21.68 -0.18 4.54
C ARG A 76 21.43 -1.41 3.68
N TYR A 77 22.31 -1.61 2.68
CA TYR A 77 22.21 -2.76 1.78
C TYR A 77 22.21 -4.10 2.53
N ASP A 78 23.08 -4.25 3.53
CA ASP A 78 23.20 -5.49 4.30
C ASP A 78 22.02 -5.72 5.27
N GLU A 79 21.26 -4.69 5.61
CA GLU A 79 20.07 -4.81 6.45
C GLU A 79 18.85 -5.35 5.72
N VAL A 80 18.84 -5.32 4.38
CA VAL A 80 17.65 -5.60 3.57
C VAL A 80 17.79 -6.87 2.72
N GLU A 81 18.58 -7.84 3.16
CA GLU A 81 18.81 -9.08 2.42
C GLU A 81 17.50 -9.80 2.07
N GLU A 82 16.58 -9.95 3.02
CA GLU A 82 15.31 -10.61 2.79
C GLU A 82 14.42 -9.83 1.82
N GLU A 83 14.41 -8.50 1.94
CA GLU A 83 13.64 -7.65 1.04
C GLU A 83 14.19 -7.67 -0.39
N ARG A 84 15.52 -7.71 -0.54
CA ARG A 84 16.16 -7.79 -1.85
C ARG A 84 15.77 -9.04 -2.63
N LYS A 85 15.59 -10.16 -1.91
CA LYS A 85 15.19 -11.44 -2.52
C LYS A 85 13.75 -11.45 -3.00
N ARG A 86 12.91 -10.55 -2.50
CA ARG A 86 11.47 -10.51 -2.79
C ARG A 86 11.10 -9.65 -3.99
N VAL A 87 12.05 -8.85 -4.49
CA VAL A 87 11.77 -7.93 -5.58
C VAL A 87 12.48 -8.35 -6.86
N PRO A 88 11.85 -8.14 -8.04
CA PRO A 88 12.44 -8.51 -9.31
C PRO A 88 13.43 -7.49 -9.86
N TYR A 89 13.46 -6.27 -9.31
CA TYR A 89 14.43 -5.25 -9.72
C TYR A 89 15.71 -5.40 -8.89
N LYS A 90 16.78 -4.81 -9.40
CA LYS A 90 18.11 -4.97 -8.81
C LYS A 90 18.37 -3.95 -7.70
N VAL A 91 18.57 -4.43 -6.49
CA VAL A 91 19.01 -3.62 -5.35
C VAL A 91 20.51 -3.74 -5.22
N VAL A 92 21.17 -2.60 -5.07
CA VAL A 92 22.64 -2.51 -5.00
C VAL A 92 23.04 -1.70 -3.77
N ALA A 93 24.32 -1.78 -3.37
CA ALA A 93 24.88 -0.90 -2.35
C ALA A 93 25.44 0.34 -3.04
N ASP A 94 25.15 1.53 -2.49
CA ASP A 94 25.80 2.76 -2.96
C ASP A 94 27.20 2.90 -2.37
N ALA A 95 27.87 4.02 -2.66
CA ALA A 95 29.24 4.26 -2.19
C ALA A 95 29.36 4.27 -0.66
N LYS A 96 28.27 4.55 0.05
CA LYS A 96 28.23 4.59 1.52
C LYS A 96 27.73 3.27 2.13
N GLY A 97 27.36 2.30 1.31
CA GLY A 97 26.81 1.03 1.76
C GLY A 97 25.32 1.05 1.99
N ASP A 98 24.63 2.10 1.60
CA ASP A 98 23.17 2.19 1.71
C ASP A 98 22.47 1.47 0.55
N ALA A 99 21.25 1.00 0.78
CA ALA A 99 20.46 0.36 -0.27
C ALA A 99 20.11 1.36 -1.37
N ALA A 100 20.25 0.93 -2.62
CA ALA A 100 19.87 1.72 -3.80
C ALA A 100 19.34 0.77 -4.87
N VAL A 101 18.72 1.31 -5.91
CA VAL A 101 18.15 0.51 -6.99
C VAL A 101 18.80 0.87 -8.33
N TYR A 102 19.09 -0.15 -9.13
CA TYR A 102 19.66 0.03 -10.46
C TYR A 102 18.59 -0.17 -11.52
N ILE A 103 18.49 0.78 -12.45
CA ILE A 103 17.50 0.77 -13.52
C ILE A 103 18.21 0.53 -14.86
N PRO A 104 18.12 -0.68 -15.46
CA PRO A 104 18.81 -0.99 -16.70
C PRO A 104 18.41 -0.09 -17.88
N ALA A 105 17.14 0.27 -18.00
CA ALA A 105 16.63 1.06 -19.11
C ALA A 105 17.30 2.43 -19.26
N VAL A 106 17.78 3.01 -18.17
CA VAL A 106 18.45 4.32 -18.16
C VAL A 106 19.89 4.23 -17.67
N ASP A 107 20.37 3.04 -17.32
CA ASP A 107 21.71 2.79 -16.80
C ASP A 107 22.06 3.74 -15.65
N LYS A 108 21.16 3.84 -14.67
CA LYS A 108 21.32 4.71 -13.51
C LYS A 108 20.96 3.98 -12.23
N THR A 109 21.61 4.39 -11.16
CA THR A 109 21.32 3.94 -9.80
C THR A 109 20.66 5.09 -9.04
N TYR A 110 19.53 4.79 -8.38
CA TYR A 110 18.79 5.77 -7.60
C TYR A 110 18.73 5.33 -6.15
N ARG A 111 18.82 6.30 -5.24
CA ARG A 111 18.56 6.07 -3.83
C ARG A 111 17.04 5.95 -3.60
N PRO A 112 16.62 5.25 -2.53
CA PRO A 112 15.19 5.17 -2.20
C PRO A 112 14.51 6.52 -2.07
N GLU A 113 15.21 7.52 -1.51
CA GLU A 113 14.71 8.89 -1.39
C GLU A 113 14.45 9.52 -2.75
N GLU A 114 15.28 9.23 -3.75
CA GLU A 114 15.11 9.75 -5.09
C GLU A 114 13.89 9.13 -5.80
N ILE A 115 13.69 7.83 -5.64
CA ILE A 115 12.50 7.15 -6.17
C ILE A 115 11.24 7.65 -5.48
N SER A 116 11.27 7.75 -4.15
CA SER A 116 10.15 8.31 -3.38
C SER A 116 9.85 9.74 -3.78
N ALA A 117 10.90 10.55 -4.05
CA ALA A 117 10.73 11.91 -4.53
C ALA A 117 9.99 11.97 -5.87
N MET A 118 10.20 11.01 -6.76
CA MET A 118 9.47 10.93 -8.03
C MET A 118 7.97 10.74 -7.79
N ILE A 119 7.61 9.90 -6.82
CA ILE A 119 6.22 9.71 -6.42
C ILE A 119 5.66 11.01 -5.83
N LEU A 120 6.42 11.66 -4.95
CA LEU A 120 6.01 12.91 -4.33
C LEU A 120 5.87 14.04 -5.36
N GLN A 121 6.71 14.10 -6.36
CA GLN A 121 6.61 15.06 -7.46
C GLN A 121 5.32 14.87 -8.25
N LYS A 122 4.92 13.63 -8.49
CA LYS A 122 3.66 13.31 -9.14
C LYS A 122 2.47 13.80 -8.31
N LEU A 123 2.48 13.51 -7.01
CA LEU A 123 1.42 13.97 -6.09
C LEU A 123 1.37 15.49 -6.02
N LYS A 124 2.52 16.14 -5.99
CA LYS A 124 2.63 17.60 -6.02
C LYS A 124 2.02 18.18 -7.30
N ALA A 125 2.36 17.61 -8.45
CA ALA A 125 1.85 18.06 -9.75
C ALA A 125 0.33 17.86 -9.85
N ASP A 126 -0.19 16.72 -9.39
CA ASP A 126 -1.63 16.46 -9.36
C ASP A 126 -2.36 17.44 -8.44
N ALA A 127 -1.76 17.76 -7.29
CA ALA A 127 -2.31 18.73 -6.35
C ALA A 127 -2.33 20.13 -6.94
N GLU A 128 -1.25 20.54 -7.60
CA GLU A 128 -1.18 21.86 -8.26
C GLU A 128 -2.18 21.99 -9.40
N ALA A 129 -2.37 20.92 -10.18
CA ALA A 129 -3.37 20.90 -11.24
C ALA A 129 -4.80 21.03 -10.68
N TYR A 130 -5.08 20.35 -9.57
CA TYR A 130 -6.38 20.42 -8.92
C TYR A 130 -6.66 21.77 -8.30
N LEU A 131 -5.67 22.36 -7.61
CA LEU A 131 -5.82 23.60 -6.87
C LEU A 131 -5.67 24.85 -7.75
N GLY A 132 -5.00 24.73 -8.90
CA GLY A 132 -4.68 25.87 -9.76
C GLY A 132 -3.67 26.84 -9.17
N GLU A 133 -2.87 26.39 -8.18
CA GLU A 133 -1.84 27.21 -7.55
C GLU A 133 -0.67 26.34 -7.05
N PRO A 134 0.52 26.94 -6.79
CA PRO A 134 1.67 26.17 -6.36
C PRO A 134 1.46 25.51 -5.00
N VAL A 135 2.04 24.30 -4.87
CA VAL A 135 2.13 23.57 -3.61
C VAL A 135 3.60 23.56 -3.22
N THR A 136 3.94 24.16 -2.10
CA THR A 136 5.34 24.36 -1.70
C THR A 136 5.73 23.63 -0.42
N ALA A 137 4.75 23.16 0.35
CA ALA A 137 5.02 22.51 1.62
C ALA A 137 4.09 21.32 1.83
N ALA A 138 4.54 20.39 2.67
CA ALA A 138 3.79 19.19 2.97
C ALA A 138 4.03 18.71 4.41
N VAL A 139 3.03 18.01 4.94
CA VAL A 139 3.16 17.15 6.10
C VAL A 139 3.11 15.72 5.57
N ILE A 140 4.08 14.89 5.94
CA ILE A 140 4.20 13.52 5.42
C ILE A 140 4.11 12.52 6.57
N THR A 141 3.37 11.43 6.36
CA THR A 141 3.20 10.38 7.37
C THR A 141 4.26 9.28 7.22
N VAL A 142 4.61 8.67 8.35
CA VAL A 142 5.51 7.50 8.41
C VAL A 142 4.94 6.49 9.41
N PRO A 143 5.30 5.20 9.28
CA PRO A 143 4.96 4.22 10.31
C PRO A 143 5.51 4.64 11.67
N ALA A 144 4.78 4.34 12.74
CA ALA A 144 5.19 4.70 14.10
C ALA A 144 6.53 4.07 14.50
N TYR A 145 6.87 2.92 13.92
CA TYR A 145 8.12 2.20 14.21
C TYR A 145 9.34 2.69 13.40
N PHE A 146 9.18 3.66 12.49
CA PHE A 146 10.31 4.19 11.74
C PHE A 146 11.34 4.82 12.69
N ASN A 147 12.61 4.48 12.47
CA ASN A 147 13.73 5.08 13.18
C ASN A 147 14.10 6.46 12.59
N ASP A 148 15.09 7.13 13.19
CA ASP A 148 15.52 8.46 12.76
C ASP A 148 16.06 8.45 11.34
N ALA A 149 16.82 7.43 10.93
CA ALA A 149 17.36 7.33 9.58
C ALA A 149 16.24 7.24 8.53
N GLN A 150 15.20 6.48 8.81
CA GLN A 150 14.03 6.32 7.93
C GLN A 150 13.20 7.61 7.87
N ARG A 151 13.03 8.29 8.98
CA ARG A 151 12.32 9.59 9.05
C ARG A 151 13.09 10.68 8.29
N THR A 152 14.41 10.71 8.46
CA THR A 152 15.28 11.65 7.73
C THR A 152 15.23 11.38 6.23
N ALA A 153 15.28 10.12 5.81
CA ALA A 153 15.17 9.76 4.40
C ALA A 153 13.83 10.19 3.79
N THR A 154 12.74 10.06 4.53
CA THR A 154 11.42 10.53 4.09
C THR A 154 11.38 12.04 3.94
N LYS A 155 11.93 12.76 4.89
CA LYS A 155 12.05 14.23 4.81
C LYS A 155 12.88 14.64 3.60
N ASN A 156 14.03 13.98 3.39
CA ASN A 156 14.90 14.26 2.24
C ASN A 156 14.17 14.00 0.91
N ALA A 157 13.36 12.96 0.83
CA ALA A 157 12.54 12.69 -0.35
C ALA A 157 11.61 13.86 -0.66
N GLY A 158 10.95 14.41 0.36
CA GLY A 158 10.11 15.59 0.22
C GLY A 158 10.88 16.80 -0.31
N GLU A 159 12.05 17.04 0.22
CA GLU A 159 12.91 18.14 -0.20
C GLU A 159 13.40 17.97 -1.65
N ILE A 160 13.81 16.78 -2.04
CA ILE A 160 14.17 16.46 -3.43
C ILE A 160 12.99 16.71 -4.38
N ALA A 161 11.78 16.44 -3.93
CA ALA A 161 10.56 16.68 -4.71
C ALA A 161 10.19 18.16 -4.82
N GLY A 162 10.89 19.04 -4.12
CA GLY A 162 10.61 20.47 -4.12
C GLY A 162 9.56 20.90 -3.09
N LEU A 163 9.41 20.13 -2.02
CA LEU A 163 8.48 20.40 -0.93
C LEU A 163 9.24 20.74 0.35
N LYS A 164 8.81 21.81 1.04
CA LYS A 164 9.25 22.04 2.40
C LYS A 164 8.46 21.10 3.31
N VAL A 165 9.16 20.16 3.94
CA VAL A 165 8.51 19.21 4.85
C VAL A 165 8.37 19.89 6.22
N LEU A 166 7.14 20.26 6.56
CA LEU A 166 6.85 20.96 7.81
C LEU A 166 6.89 20.03 9.00
N ARG A 167 6.38 18.82 8.84
CA ARG A 167 6.35 17.81 9.89
C ARG A 167 6.33 16.40 9.28
N ILE A 168 6.91 15.48 10.02
CA ILE A 168 6.73 14.04 9.84
C ILE A 168 5.86 13.56 11.00
N ILE A 169 4.73 12.94 10.71
CA ILE A 169 3.82 12.43 11.75
C ILE A 169 3.61 10.92 11.58
N ASN A 170 3.31 10.26 12.69
CA ASN A 170 3.06 8.83 12.69
C ASN A 170 1.71 8.51 12.03
N GLU A 171 1.68 7.49 11.18
CA GLU A 171 0.49 7.07 10.45
C GLU A 171 -0.70 6.80 11.38
N PRO A 172 -0.55 6.04 12.50
CA PRO A 172 -1.68 5.80 13.38
C PRO A 172 -2.18 7.07 14.07
N THR A 173 -1.28 8.00 14.40
CA THR A 173 -1.67 9.30 14.96
C THR A 173 -2.47 10.12 13.94
N ALA A 174 -2.02 10.13 12.68
CA ALA A 174 -2.75 10.82 11.62
C ALA A 174 -4.16 10.22 11.42
N ALA A 175 -4.28 8.90 11.47
CA ALA A 175 -5.58 8.23 11.37
C ALA A 175 -6.50 8.62 12.53
N ALA A 176 -5.98 8.65 13.76
CA ALA A 176 -6.76 9.07 14.92
C ALA A 176 -7.23 10.51 14.82
N LEU A 177 -6.36 11.42 14.33
CA LEU A 177 -6.72 12.80 14.08
C LEU A 177 -7.83 12.94 13.02
N ALA A 178 -7.76 12.13 11.97
CA ALA A 178 -8.76 12.16 10.89
C ALA A 178 -10.16 11.80 11.39
N TYR A 179 -10.27 10.96 12.42
CA TYR A 179 -11.53 10.61 13.05
C TYR A 179 -11.92 11.53 14.22
N GLY A 180 -11.15 12.61 14.45
CA GLY A 180 -11.45 13.59 15.49
C GLY A 180 -11.23 13.10 16.91
N LEU A 181 -10.45 12.05 17.10
CA LEU A 181 -10.25 11.43 18.41
C LEU A 181 -9.34 12.23 19.34
N ASP A 182 -8.66 13.25 18.84
CA ASP A 182 -7.92 14.25 19.65
C ASP A 182 -8.83 15.02 20.62
N LYS A 183 -10.13 15.07 20.31
CA LYS A 183 -11.15 15.73 21.17
C LYS A 183 -11.64 14.85 22.30
N LYS A 184 -11.31 13.57 22.26
CA LYS A 184 -11.64 12.62 23.32
C LYS A 184 -10.66 12.79 24.48
N SER A 185 -11.08 12.41 25.68
CA SER A 185 -10.20 12.44 26.86
C SER A 185 -10.02 11.04 27.41
N ASN A 186 -8.76 10.69 27.70
CA ASN A 186 -8.41 9.43 28.37
C ASN A 186 -8.97 8.17 27.68
N GLU A 187 -8.84 8.12 26.35
CA GLU A 187 -9.25 6.93 25.60
C GLU A 187 -8.05 6.12 25.12
N THR A 188 -8.27 4.82 25.00
CA THR A 188 -7.34 3.88 24.43
C THR A 188 -7.85 3.46 23.05
N ILE A 189 -7.03 3.66 22.03
CA ILE A 189 -7.39 3.49 20.62
C ILE A 189 -6.52 2.39 20.02
N LEU A 190 -7.16 1.45 19.31
CA LEU A 190 -6.46 0.48 18.48
C LEU A 190 -6.62 0.89 17.02
N VAL A 191 -5.49 1.10 16.33
CA VAL A 191 -5.49 1.38 14.89
C VAL A 191 -5.09 0.10 14.16
N PHE A 192 -5.99 -0.39 13.34
CA PHE A 192 -5.84 -1.59 12.53
C PHE A 192 -5.66 -1.15 11.09
N ASP A 193 -4.42 -1.25 10.60
CA ASP A 193 -4.05 -0.74 9.27
C ASP A 193 -3.63 -1.90 8.36
N LEU A 194 -4.53 -2.32 7.48
CA LEU A 194 -4.28 -3.36 6.50
C LEU A 194 -4.10 -2.73 5.13
N GLY A 195 -2.85 -2.45 4.79
CA GLY A 195 -2.46 -1.92 3.48
C GLY A 195 -2.30 -3.02 2.44
N GLY A 196 -1.78 -2.65 1.27
CA GLY A 196 -1.55 -3.60 0.18
C GLY A 196 -0.46 -4.62 0.49
N GLY A 197 0.63 -4.18 1.09
CA GLY A 197 1.80 -5.03 1.35
C GLY A 197 2.16 -5.23 2.81
N THR A 198 1.60 -4.43 3.70
CA THR A 198 1.92 -4.47 5.14
C THR A 198 0.65 -4.44 5.98
N PHE A 199 0.76 -5.03 7.16
CA PHE A 199 -0.27 -4.98 8.18
C PHE A 199 0.32 -4.42 9.47
N ASP A 200 -0.29 -3.35 10.00
CA ASP A 200 0.19 -2.66 11.18
C ASP A 200 -0.94 -2.49 12.20
N VAL A 201 -0.63 -2.83 13.46
CA VAL A 201 -1.52 -2.61 14.59
C VAL A 201 -0.81 -1.69 15.56
N SER A 202 -1.47 -0.60 15.93
CA SER A 202 -0.91 0.35 16.90
C SER A 202 -1.92 0.62 18.00
N ILE A 203 -1.44 0.76 19.22
CA ILE A 203 -2.26 1.14 20.37
C ILE A 203 -1.81 2.51 20.82
N LEU A 204 -2.77 3.42 20.87
CA LEU A 204 -2.57 4.82 21.25
C LEU A 204 -3.37 5.13 22.50
N GLU A 205 -2.83 6.00 23.34
CA GLU A 205 -3.59 6.66 24.39
C GLU A 205 -3.72 8.13 24.03
N VAL A 206 -4.93 8.68 24.18
CA VAL A 206 -5.18 10.10 24.01
C VAL A 206 -5.46 10.73 25.34
N GLY A 207 -4.79 11.86 25.61
CA GLY A 207 -5.01 12.67 26.80
C GLY A 207 -4.63 14.11 26.50
N ASP A 208 -5.50 15.05 26.83
CA ASP A 208 -5.28 16.49 26.63
C ASP A 208 -4.88 16.86 25.20
N GLY A 209 -5.50 16.20 24.21
CA GLY A 209 -5.21 16.42 22.80
C GLY A 209 -3.90 15.85 22.28
N VAL A 210 -3.19 15.08 23.13
CA VAL A 210 -1.91 14.47 22.80
C VAL A 210 -2.08 12.96 22.64
N PHE A 211 -1.53 12.40 21.54
CA PHE A 211 -1.50 10.97 21.32
C PHE A 211 -0.15 10.39 21.70
N GLU A 212 -0.18 9.32 22.49
CA GLU A 212 1.02 8.56 22.83
C GLU A 212 0.89 7.16 22.24
N VAL A 213 1.90 6.72 21.48
CA VAL A 213 1.95 5.36 20.93
C VAL A 213 2.45 4.43 22.02
N LYS A 214 1.58 3.53 22.49
CA LYS A 214 1.91 2.58 23.56
C LYS A 214 2.55 1.31 23.06
N ALA A 215 2.10 0.82 21.90
CA ALA A 215 2.64 -0.40 21.32
C ALA A 215 2.38 -0.42 19.82
N THR A 216 3.25 -1.10 19.11
CA THR A 216 3.08 -1.41 17.68
C THR A 216 3.43 -2.86 17.45
N ALA A 217 2.67 -3.52 16.58
CA ALA A 217 2.96 -4.86 16.10
C ALA A 217 2.47 -4.95 14.66
N GLY A 218 2.93 -5.94 13.93
CA GLY A 218 2.48 -6.07 12.56
C GLY A 218 3.11 -7.25 11.86
N ASP A 219 2.80 -7.35 10.59
CA ASP A 219 3.39 -8.29 9.65
C ASP A 219 3.75 -7.50 8.39
N THR A 220 5.04 -7.30 8.15
CA THR A 220 5.53 -6.51 7.01
C THR A 220 5.35 -7.22 5.67
N HIS A 221 4.92 -8.49 5.68
CA HIS A 221 4.69 -9.30 4.48
C HIS A 221 3.27 -9.86 4.44
N LEU A 222 2.31 -9.11 4.96
CA LEU A 222 0.89 -9.44 4.91
C LEU A 222 0.12 -8.18 4.55
N GLY A 223 -0.68 -8.26 3.50
CA GLY A 223 -1.49 -7.14 3.05
C GLY A 223 -2.56 -7.59 2.07
N GLY A 224 -3.30 -6.63 1.55
CA GLY A 224 -4.37 -6.88 0.58
C GLY A 224 -3.90 -7.61 -0.68
N ASP A 225 -2.63 -7.42 -1.06
CA ASP A 225 -2.05 -8.10 -2.22
C ASP A 225 -1.98 -9.62 -2.03
N ASP A 226 -1.84 -10.09 -0.80
CA ASP A 226 -1.84 -11.52 -0.51
C ASP A 226 -3.23 -12.12 -0.73
N PHE A 227 -4.28 -11.37 -0.39
CA PHE A 227 -5.65 -11.77 -0.66
C PHE A 227 -5.92 -11.82 -2.17
N ASP A 228 -5.42 -10.83 -2.91
CA ASP A 228 -5.51 -10.81 -4.37
C ASP A 228 -4.82 -12.04 -4.97
N GLN A 229 -3.65 -12.39 -4.47
CA GLN A 229 -2.87 -13.52 -4.99
C GLN A 229 -3.61 -14.85 -4.84
N ARG A 230 -4.37 -15.02 -3.76
CA ARG A 230 -5.20 -16.22 -3.57
C ARG A 230 -6.26 -16.34 -4.65
N ILE A 231 -6.83 -15.22 -5.08
CA ILE A 231 -7.79 -15.19 -6.18
C ILE A 231 -7.08 -15.49 -7.50
N VAL A 232 -5.92 -14.89 -7.75
CA VAL A 232 -5.11 -15.16 -8.96
C VAL A 232 -4.82 -16.65 -9.10
N ASP A 233 -4.35 -17.26 -8.01
CA ASP A 233 -3.99 -18.68 -8.02
C ASP A 233 -5.21 -19.57 -8.24
N TYR A 234 -6.35 -19.25 -7.64
CA TYR A 234 -7.60 -19.97 -7.84
C TYR A 234 -8.05 -19.93 -9.30
N LEU A 235 -8.06 -18.72 -9.89
CA LEU A 235 -8.46 -18.54 -11.30
C LEU A 235 -7.52 -19.27 -12.25
N ALA A 236 -6.22 -19.17 -11.99
CA ALA A 236 -5.21 -19.80 -12.82
C ALA A 236 -5.25 -21.33 -12.73
N ASP A 237 -5.45 -21.87 -11.53
CA ASP A 237 -5.54 -23.32 -11.31
C ASP A 237 -6.80 -23.90 -11.96
N GLU A 238 -7.93 -23.23 -11.85
CA GLU A 238 -9.19 -23.66 -12.49
C GLU A 238 -9.07 -23.61 -14.02
N PHE A 239 -8.46 -22.56 -14.56
CA PHE A 239 -8.22 -22.44 -16.01
C PHE A 239 -7.28 -23.54 -16.50
N LYS A 240 -6.21 -23.82 -15.77
CA LYS A 240 -5.27 -24.88 -16.10
C LYS A 240 -5.94 -26.25 -16.12
N ARG A 241 -6.82 -26.52 -15.15
CA ARG A 241 -7.57 -27.79 -15.09
C ARG A 241 -8.46 -27.94 -16.30
N GLU A 242 -9.10 -26.86 -16.78
CA GLU A 242 -10.04 -26.90 -17.91
C GLU A 242 -9.31 -26.89 -19.26
N HIS A 243 -8.26 -26.10 -19.41
CA HIS A 243 -7.59 -25.84 -20.70
C HIS A 243 -6.16 -26.35 -20.81
N GLY A 244 -5.56 -26.83 -19.71
CA GLY A 244 -4.19 -27.32 -19.70
C GLY A 244 -3.10 -26.23 -19.79
N ILE A 245 -3.48 -24.96 -19.68
CA ILE A 245 -2.58 -23.81 -19.80
C ILE A 245 -2.48 -23.11 -18.46
N ASP A 246 -1.24 -22.86 -17.97
CA ASP A 246 -1.02 -22.06 -16.78
C ASP A 246 -0.83 -20.59 -17.18
N LEU A 247 -1.86 -19.79 -16.94
CA LEU A 247 -1.86 -18.36 -17.28
C LEU A 247 -0.76 -17.56 -16.58
N ARG A 248 -0.24 -18.08 -15.46
CA ARG A 248 0.84 -17.41 -14.71
C ARG A 248 2.18 -17.43 -15.45
N GLN A 249 2.34 -18.31 -16.43
CA GLN A 249 3.53 -18.38 -17.28
C GLN A 249 3.53 -17.32 -18.40
N ASP A 250 2.39 -16.71 -18.67
CA ASP A 250 2.24 -15.62 -19.63
C ASP A 250 2.12 -14.29 -18.84
N ARG A 251 3.11 -13.42 -18.99
CA ARG A 251 3.17 -12.17 -18.24
C ARG A 251 1.97 -11.25 -18.47
N GLN A 252 1.48 -11.18 -19.72
CA GLN A 252 0.32 -10.34 -20.05
C GLN A 252 -0.97 -10.92 -19.42
N ALA A 253 -1.13 -12.23 -19.50
CA ALA A 253 -2.26 -12.90 -18.86
C ALA A 253 -2.21 -12.73 -17.33
N LEU A 254 -1.04 -12.87 -16.73
CA LEU A 254 -0.85 -12.70 -15.28
C LEU A 254 -1.20 -11.26 -14.84
N GLN A 255 -0.82 -10.25 -15.61
CA GLN A 255 -1.18 -8.86 -15.32
C GLN A 255 -2.70 -8.68 -15.32
N ARG A 256 -3.39 -9.23 -16.32
CA ARG A 256 -4.85 -9.18 -16.42
C ARG A 256 -5.52 -9.92 -15.26
N LEU A 257 -4.98 -11.07 -14.85
CA LEU A 257 -5.46 -11.82 -13.69
C LEU A 257 -5.33 -11.00 -12.40
N LYS A 258 -4.20 -10.35 -12.19
CA LYS A 258 -3.98 -9.54 -10.98
C LYS A 258 -4.95 -8.37 -10.90
N GLU A 259 -5.16 -7.67 -11.98
CA GLU A 259 -6.12 -6.56 -12.04
C GLU A 259 -7.55 -7.03 -11.77
N ALA A 260 -7.93 -8.17 -12.36
CA ALA A 260 -9.26 -8.75 -12.17
C ALA A 260 -9.45 -9.25 -10.74
N ALA A 261 -8.42 -9.84 -10.14
CA ALA A 261 -8.46 -10.34 -8.77
C ALA A 261 -8.65 -9.20 -7.75
N GLU A 262 -7.90 -8.11 -7.91
CA GLU A 262 -8.05 -6.94 -7.06
C GLU A 262 -9.45 -6.36 -7.14
N ARG A 263 -9.99 -6.23 -8.36
CA ARG A 263 -11.36 -5.77 -8.60
C ARG A 263 -12.40 -6.68 -7.96
N ALA A 264 -12.24 -8.00 -8.12
CA ALA A 264 -13.15 -8.99 -7.54
C ALA A 264 -13.15 -8.92 -6.01
N LYS A 265 -11.98 -8.78 -5.39
CA LYS A 265 -11.87 -8.61 -3.94
C LYS A 265 -12.65 -7.39 -3.47
N ILE A 266 -12.50 -6.27 -4.15
CA ILE A 266 -13.20 -5.03 -3.81
C ILE A 266 -14.70 -5.21 -3.96
N GLU A 267 -15.16 -5.80 -5.05
CA GLU A 267 -16.59 -6.04 -5.29
C GLU A 267 -17.21 -6.97 -4.25
N LEU A 268 -16.49 -8.00 -3.80
CA LEU A 268 -16.99 -8.95 -2.81
C LEU A 268 -17.12 -8.36 -1.40
N SER A 269 -16.66 -7.15 -1.18
CA SER A 269 -16.95 -6.40 0.05
C SER A 269 -18.37 -5.83 0.06
N SER A 270 -18.97 -5.63 -1.12
CA SER A 270 -20.31 -5.06 -1.28
C SER A 270 -21.36 -6.09 -1.72
N VAL A 271 -20.96 -7.10 -2.48
CA VAL A 271 -21.85 -8.13 -3.02
C VAL A 271 -21.35 -9.52 -2.63
N THR A 272 -22.23 -10.52 -2.69
CA THR A 272 -21.89 -11.89 -2.29
C THR A 272 -21.36 -12.75 -3.44
N THR A 273 -21.46 -12.26 -4.67
CA THR A 273 -21.02 -12.97 -5.87
C THR A 273 -20.56 -11.96 -6.91
N THR A 274 -19.45 -12.26 -7.57
CA THR A 274 -18.94 -11.46 -8.69
C THR A 274 -18.56 -12.36 -9.85
N THR A 275 -18.65 -11.84 -11.07
CA THR A 275 -18.26 -12.53 -12.29
C THR A 275 -16.94 -11.95 -12.79
N ILE A 276 -16.01 -12.83 -13.14
CA ILE A 276 -14.72 -12.46 -13.70
C ILE A 276 -14.68 -12.92 -15.14
N ASN A 277 -14.67 -11.96 -16.08
CA ASN A 277 -14.68 -12.23 -17.51
C ASN A 277 -13.47 -11.59 -18.16
N LEU A 278 -12.54 -12.44 -18.65
CA LEU A 278 -11.32 -12.02 -19.33
C LEU A 278 -11.28 -12.65 -20.72
N PRO A 279 -11.89 -11.99 -21.72
CA PRO A 279 -11.89 -12.51 -23.07
C PRO A 279 -10.49 -12.46 -23.68
N PHE A 280 -10.19 -13.44 -24.53
CA PHE A 280 -8.91 -13.54 -25.22
C PHE A 280 -7.71 -13.51 -24.25
N ILE A 281 -7.84 -14.23 -23.13
CA ILE A 281 -6.78 -14.25 -22.10
C ILE A 281 -5.52 -14.95 -22.62
N THR A 282 -5.68 -15.94 -23.49
CA THR A 282 -4.58 -16.68 -24.13
C THR A 282 -5.09 -17.35 -25.41
N ALA A 283 -4.18 -18.04 -26.11
CA ALA A 283 -4.51 -18.83 -27.30
C ALA A 283 -3.63 -20.07 -27.39
N ASP A 284 -4.15 -21.13 -28.01
CA ASP A 284 -3.39 -22.33 -28.33
C ASP A 284 -3.68 -22.76 -29.80
N ALA A 285 -3.26 -23.96 -30.18
CA ALA A 285 -3.47 -24.49 -31.53
C ALA A 285 -4.94 -24.57 -31.93
N SER A 286 -5.86 -24.64 -30.97
CA SER A 286 -7.32 -24.70 -31.23
C SER A 286 -7.97 -23.31 -31.28
N GLY A 287 -7.20 -22.24 -31.09
CA GLY A 287 -7.68 -20.86 -31.18
C GLY A 287 -7.64 -20.10 -29.84
N PRO A 288 -8.29 -18.93 -29.81
CA PRO A 288 -8.30 -18.10 -28.62
C PRO A 288 -9.09 -18.75 -27.47
N LYS A 289 -8.66 -18.49 -26.26
CA LYS A 289 -9.29 -18.97 -25.03
C LYS A 289 -9.71 -17.80 -24.15
N HIS A 290 -10.81 -17.98 -23.45
CA HIS A 290 -11.40 -16.95 -22.60
C HIS A 290 -11.53 -17.48 -21.18
N LEU A 291 -11.38 -16.60 -20.20
CA LEU A 291 -11.67 -16.92 -18.80
C LEU A 291 -13.01 -16.28 -18.43
N ASP A 292 -13.95 -17.10 -18.00
CA ASP A 292 -15.26 -16.64 -17.52
C ASP A 292 -15.62 -17.49 -16.29
N MET A 293 -15.53 -16.88 -15.11
CA MET A 293 -15.71 -17.56 -13.84
C MET A 293 -16.53 -16.71 -12.88
N THR A 294 -17.24 -17.38 -12.00
CA THR A 294 -17.96 -16.73 -10.90
C THR A 294 -17.20 -17.00 -9.60
N LEU A 295 -17.02 -15.96 -8.79
CA LEU A 295 -16.41 -16.07 -7.46
C LEU A 295 -17.41 -15.60 -6.41
N THR A 296 -17.65 -16.43 -5.40
CA THR A 296 -18.50 -16.06 -4.27
C THR A 296 -17.66 -15.53 -3.12
N ARG A 297 -18.28 -14.71 -2.26
CA ARG A 297 -17.65 -14.25 -1.02
C ARG A 297 -17.25 -15.45 -0.14
N ALA A 298 -18.10 -16.46 -0.04
CA ALA A 298 -17.81 -17.67 0.73
C ALA A 298 -16.56 -18.38 0.22
N LYS A 299 -16.40 -18.51 -1.10
CA LYS A 299 -15.21 -19.09 -1.70
C LYS A 299 -13.97 -18.24 -1.46
N PHE A 300 -14.08 -16.92 -1.59
CA PHE A 300 -13.00 -15.99 -1.28
C PHE A 300 -12.53 -16.14 0.17
N GLU A 301 -13.46 -16.20 1.12
CA GLU A 301 -13.14 -16.40 2.53
C GLU A 301 -12.45 -17.74 2.79
N GLU A 302 -12.88 -18.80 2.10
CA GLU A 302 -12.24 -20.12 2.17
C GLU A 302 -10.79 -20.07 1.66
N LEU A 303 -10.58 -19.44 0.51
CA LEU A 303 -9.25 -19.28 -0.09
C LEU A 303 -8.27 -18.50 0.80
N CYS A 304 -8.78 -17.59 1.61
CA CYS A 304 -8.00 -16.69 2.43
C CYS A 304 -8.05 -17.01 3.93
N ALA A 305 -8.60 -18.17 4.31
CA ALA A 305 -8.84 -18.49 5.73
C ALA A 305 -7.60 -18.33 6.61
N ASP A 306 -6.45 -18.79 6.17
CA ASP A 306 -5.18 -18.67 6.91
C ASP A 306 -4.69 -17.22 6.98
N LEU A 307 -4.97 -16.41 5.96
CA LEU A 307 -4.62 -14.99 5.96
C LEU A 307 -5.42 -14.23 7.03
N PHE A 308 -6.70 -14.52 7.17
CA PHE A 308 -7.51 -13.91 8.23
C PHE A 308 -6.99 -14.30 9.61
N GLU A 309 -6.59 -15.55 9.81
CA GLU A 309 -6.01 -15.99 11.08
C GLU A 309 -4.69 -15.26 11.40
N ARG A 310 -3.86 -14.99 10.39
CA ARG A 310 -2.60 -14.26 10.57
C ARG A 310 -2.79 -12.82 11.05
N LEU A 311 -3.97 -12.23 10.86
CA LEU A 311 -4.25 -10.88 11.35
C LEU A 311 -4.40 -10.82 12.87
N LYS A 312 -4.77 -11.93 13.49
CA LYS A 312 -5.02 -11.99 14.94
C LYS A 312 -3.73 -11.84 15.77
N GLY A 313 -2.64 -12.45 15.33
CA GLY A 313 -1.38 -12.45 16.05
C GLY A 313 -0.88 -11.04 16.41
N PRO A 314 -0.72 -10.14 15.43
CA PRO A 314 -0.30 -8.77 15.72
C PRO A 314 -1.25 -8.00 16.65
N MET A 315 -2.55 -8.23 16.55
CA MET A 315 -3.51 -7.61 17.47
C MET A 315 -3.24 -8.01 18.91
N PHE A 316 -3.07 -9.30 19.16
CA PHE A 316 -2.80 -9.80 20.52
C PHE A 316 -1.41 -9.39 21.01
N ARG A 317 -0.40 -9.38 20.12
CA ARG A 317 0.95 -8.92 20.50
C ARG A 317 0.95 -7.44 20.90
N ALA A 318 0.25 -6.59 20.15
CA ALA A 318 0.17 -5.17 20.49
C ALA A 318 -0.52 -4.95 21.83
N LEU A 319 -1.61 -5.68 22.10
CA LEU A 319 -2.32 -5.63 23.38
C LEU A 319 -1.43 -6.09 24.53
N GLU A 320 -0.73 -7.19 24.35
CA GLU A 320 0.19 -7.72 25.36
C GLU A 320 1.31 -6.73 25.67
N ASP A 321 1.95 -6.17 24.62
CA ASP A 321 3.04 -5.20 24.76
C ASP A 321 2.58 -3.92 25.47
N ALA A 322 1.31 -3.53 25.29
CA ALA A 322 0.72 -2.39 25.97
C ALA A 322 0.21 -2.73 27.38
N GLY A 323 0.22 -4.00 27.75
CA GLY A 323 -0.30 -4.46 29.05
C GLY A 323 -1.82 -4.36 29.15
N LEU A 324 -2.52 -4.53 28.04
CA LEU A 324 -3.97 -4.33 27.94
C LEU A 324 -4.70 -5.60 27.53
N LYS A 325 -5.97 -5.66 27.90
CA LYS A 325 -6.93 -6.67 27.43
C LYS A 325 -7.72 -6.11 26.26
N PRO A 326 -8.30 -6.96 25.38
CA PRO A 326 -9.16 -6.48 24.32
C PRO A 326 -10.29 -5.56 24.79
N THR A 327 -10.83 -5.83 25.97
CA THR A 327 -11.92 -5.04 26.58
C THR A 327 -11.48 -3.65 27.04
N ASP A 328 -10.18 -3.38 27.12
CA ASP A 328 -9.65 -2.07 27.50
C ASP A 328 -9.64 -1.07 26.35
N ILE A 329 -9.91 -1.52 25.12
CA ILE A 329 -9.94 -0.68 23.94
C ILE A 329 -11.27 0.07 23.87
N ASP A 330 -11.20 1.40 23.82
CA ASP A 330 -12.37 2.27 23.72
C ASP A 330 -12.82 2.50 22.29
N GLU A 331 -11.88 2.63 21.37
CA GLU A 331 -12.15 2.87 19.94
C GLU A 331 -11.24 2.01 19.07
N VAL A 332 -11.78 1.52 17.96
CA VAL A 332 -11.00 0.84 16.93
C VAL A 332 -11.13 1.62 15.63
N ILE A 333 -9.99 1.94 15.02
CA ILE A 333 -9.94 2.60 13.72
C ILE A 333 -9.45 1.59 12.69
N LEU A 334 -10.21 1.41 11.63
CA LEU A 334 -9.85 0.57 10.50
C LEU A 334 -9.30 1.44 9.37
N VAL A 335 -8.09 1.15 8.92
CA VAL A 335 -7.39 1.88 7.87
C VAL A 335 -6.99 0.90 6.77
N GLY A 336 -7.10 1.35 5.53
CA GLY A 336 -6.76 0.55 4.35
C GLY A 336 -8.00 -0.06 3.71
N GLY A 337 -7.98 -0.15 2.37
CA GLY A 337 -9.11 -0.65 1.59
C GLY A 337 -9.54 -2.07 1.97
N SER A 338 -8.57 -2.92 2.32
CA SER A 338 -8.84 -4.32 2.70
C SER A 338 -9.56 -4.46 4.05
N THR A 339 -9.63 -3.41 4.87
CA THR A 339 -10.45 -3.44 6.08
C THR A 339 -11.96 -3.38 5.79
N ARG A 340 -12.34 -3.12 4.54
CA ARG A 340 -13.73 -3.18 4.09
C ARG A 340 -14.21 -4.62 3.88
N ILE A 341 -13.30 -5.58 3.84
CA ILE A 341 -13.65 -7.01 3.74
C ILE A 341 -14.52 -7.37 4.94
N PRO A 342 -15.75 -7.90 4.73
CA PRO A 342 -16.66 -8.19 5.84
C PRO A 342 -16.08 -9.12 6.91
N LYS A 343 -15.30 -10.11 6.50
CA LYS A 343 -14.66 -11.06 7.42
C LYS A 343 -13.64 -10.37 8.34
N VAL A 344 -12.93 -9.37 7.83
CA VAL A 344 -12.00 -8.57 8.63
C VAL A 344 -12.75 -7.80 9.70
N GLN A 345 -13.84 -7.14 9.34
CA GLN A 345 -14.66 -6.38 10.27
C GLN A 345 -15.29 -7.27 11.33
N GLU A 346 -15.78 -8.43 10.93
CA GLU A 346 -16.34 -9.43 11.85
C GLU A 346 -15.30 -9.89 12.87
N MET A 347 -14.10 -10.23 12.39
CA MET A 347 -13.00 -10.68 13.25
C MET A 347 -12.59 -9.63 14.27
N VAL A 348 -12.44 -8.38 13.85
CA VAL A 348 -12.09 -7.27 14.74
C VAL A 348 -13.18 -7.08 15.80
N ARG A 349 -14.43 -7.13 15.39
CA ARG A 349 -15.58 -6.99 16.29
C ARG A 349 -15.64 -8.12 17.32
N GLN A 350 -15.33 -9.36 16.92
CA GLN A 350 -15.30 -10.50 17.83
C GLN A 350 -14.19 -10.38 18.89
N ILE A 351 -13.04 -9.79 18.53
CA ILE A 351 -11.91 -9.63 19.44
C ILE A 351 -12.11 -8.46 20.40
N THR A 352 -12.57 -7.32 19.91
CA THR A 352 -12.61 -6.07 20.67
C THR A 352 -14.01 -5.69 21.18
N GLY A 353 -15.03 -6.30 20.63
CA GLY A 353 -16.40 -5.89 20.91
C GLY A 353 -16.76 -4.62 20.16
#